data_53b5077a96335a0e88588783674eb51f
#
_entry.id   53b5077a96335a0e88588783674eb51f
#
_cell.length_a   1.000
_cell.length_b   1.000
_cell.length_c   1.000
_cell.angle_alpha   90.00
_cell.angle_beta   90.00
_cell.angle_gamma   90.00
#
_symmetry.space_group_name_H-M   'P 1'
#
loop_
_entity.id
_entity.type
_entity.pdbx_description
1 polymer ?
#
loop_
_entity_poly.entity_id
_entity_poly.type
_entity_poly.pdbx_seq_one_letter_code
_entity_poly.pdbx_strand_id
1 'polypeptide(L)'
;MAALLIFTAMKICIVYNAHPTGCSYYRLEMPNAYLGDNYPEFDYVCVENITTISDEGLRSIDLFLFSRLWCQGTMEQVENVYKALTQYGAKVILDLDDYWVLESGHIMYRHYHQTKLAEVIRKHIKLADWVTCTTEHLAARIRPLNTNVSILQNEPYEAYQQFIPNPDEEPDKHLVKFGWFGGAQHGEDMELLREGMQKLRWDANLDGKYRLYLGGWNDNNPVYEGYEKIISDQGNNPNYGRIQAADIYSYVGGYNFVNVTLAPLRDTKFNKLKSELKVVEAGWMNKAIIASETIPYTDVIRHGENGFLVPYNKPKDWYKYIKQLILDPDLRKGLADNLTRDIKSRFNVAETAKKRAELYRQIGRKL
;
A
#
# COMPACT_ATOMS: atom_id res chain seq x y z
N MET A 1 -47.98 -15.05 -12.86
CA MET A 1 -47.20 -13.85 -13.19
C MET A 1 -46.19 -13.63 -12.10
N ALA A 2 -44.95 -14.05 -12.31
CA ALA A 2 -43.86 -13.71 -11.39
C ALA A 2 -43.49 -12.25 -11.65
N ALA A 3 -43.70 -11.40 -10.65
CA ALA A 3 -43.20 -10.04 -10.68
C ALA A 3 -41.67 -10.09 -10.77
N LEU A 4 -41.11 -9.66 -11.89
CA LEU A 4 -39.68 -9.43 -12.04
C LEU A 4 -39.38 -8.25 -11.10
N LEU A 5 -38.86 -8.57 -9.90
CA LEU A 5 -38.25 -7.56 -9.05
C LEU A 5 -37.04 -7.02 -9.81
N ILE A 6 -37.21 -5.89 -10.47
CA ILE A 6 -36.08 -5.11 -11.01
C ILE A 6 -35.37 -4.57 -9.79
N PHE A 7 -34.37 -5.28 -9.32
CA PHE A 7 -33.42 -4.75 -8.34
C PHE A 7 -32.68 -3.62 -9.03
N THR A 8 -32.97 -2.39 -8.65
CA THR A 8 -32.13 -1.26 -9.05
C THR A 8 -30.77 -1.46 -8.37
N ALA A 9 -29.71 -1.47 -9.16
CA ALA A 9 -28.35 -1.61 -8.63
C ALA A 9 -28.05 -0.50 -7.62
N MET A 10 -27.36 -0.84 -6.53
CA MET A 10 -26.89 0.14 -5.55
C MET A 10 -25.85 1.05 -6.20
N LYS A 11 -26.09 2.35 -6.19
CA LYS A 11 -25.22 3.33 -6.83
C LYS A 11 -24.18 3.86 -5.86
N ILE A 12 -22.91 3.55 -6.14
CA ILE A 12 -21.75 3.89 -5.32
C ILE A 12 -20.93 4.98 -6.01
N CYS A 13 -20.75 6.11 -5.34
CA CYS A 13 -19.91 7.19 -5.81
C CYS A 13 -18.52 7.11 -5.14
N ILE A 14 -17.50 6.85 -5.94
CA ILE A 14 -16.10 6.87 -5.50
C ILE A 14 -15.52 8.25 -5.80
N VAL A 15 -15.03 8.93 -4.75
CA VAL A 15 -14.45 10.26 -4.87
C VAL A 15 -12.92 10.17 -4.69
N TYR A 16 -12.22 10.47 -5.77
CA TYR A 16 -10.76 10.51 -5.80
C TYR A 16 -10.26 11.92 -5.52
N ASN A 17 -9.87 12.21 -4.29
CA ASN A 17 -9.32 13.54 -3.93
C ASN A 17 -7.95 13.84 -4.56
N ALA A 18 -7.25 12.82 -5.01
CA ALA A 18 -6.02 12.86 -5.81
C ALA A 18 -5.94 11.55 -6.59
N HIS A 19 -5.84 11.62 -7.90
CA HIS A 19 -5.81 10.44 -8.77
C HIS A 19 -4.81 10.66 -9.92
N PRO A 20 -4.06 9.63 -10.31
CA PRO A 20 -3.92 8.34 -9.64
C PRO A 20 -2.87 8.38 -8.51
N THR A 21 -3.18 7.75 -7.38
CA THR A 21 -2.23 7.54 -6.26
C THR A 21 -2.26 6.08 -5.83
N GLY A 22 -1.21 5.63 -5.11
CA GLY A 22 -1.20 4.28 -4.54
C GLY A 22 -2.41 4.02 -3.64
N CYS A 23 -2.80 5.02 -2.83
CA CYS A 23 -3.97 4.91 -1.96
C CYS A 23 -5.27 4.76 -2.77
N SER A 24 -5.52 5.63 -3.75
CA SER A 24 -6.74 5.52 -4.57
C SER A 24 -6.78 4.21 -5.35
N TYR A 25 -5.65 3.78 -5.89
CA TYR A 25 -5.56 2.56 -6.68
C TYR A 25 -5.85 1.30 -5.87
N TYR A 26 -5.07 1.03 -4.81
CA TYR A 26 -5.24 -0.19 -4.01
C TYR A 26 -6.50 -0.19 -3.16
N ARG A 27 -6.94 0.98 -2.71
CA ARG A 27 -8.05 1.08 -1.76
C ARG A 27 -9.43 1.22 -2.40
N LEU A 28 -9.48 1.93 -3.52
CA LEU A 28 -10.75 2.31 -4.13
C LEU A 28 -10.91 1.75 -5.54
N GLU A 29 -9.95 1.99 -6.44
CA GLU A 29 -10.11 1.64 -7.85
C GLU A 29 -10.11 0.12 -8.06
N MET A 30 -9.01 -0.54 -7.76
CA MET A 30 -8.82 -1.97 -8.02
C MET A 30 -9.87 -2.87 -7.32
N PRO A 31 -10.19 -2.70 -6.02
CA PRO A 31 -11.19 -3.53 -5.36
C PRO A 31 -12.61 -3.32 -5.91
N ASN A 32 -12.95 -2.07 -6.30
CA ASN A 32 -14.28 -1.80 -6.84
C ASN A 32 -14.40 -2.20 -8.32
N ALA A 33 -13.30 -2.20 -9.09
CA ALA A 33 -13.28 -2.82 -10.42
C ALA A 33 -13.59 -4.32 -10.31
N TYR A 34 -12.95 -5.05 -9.38
CA TYR A 34 -13.28 -6.45 -9.13
C TYR A 34 -14.75 -6.65 -8.77
N LEU A 35 -15.32 -5.78 -7.92
CA LEU A 35 -16.73 -5.86 -7.56
C LEU A 35 -17.63 -5.59 -8.77
N GLY A 36 -17.32 -4.60 -9.60
CA GLY A 36 -18.08 -4.33 -10.84
C GLY A 36 -18.11 -5.52 -11.79
N ASP A 37 -16.99 -6.25 -11.89
CA ASP A 37 -16.88 -7.43 -12.75
C ASP A 37 -17.65 -8.66 -12.20
N ASN A 38 -17.83 -8.76 -10.87
CA ASN A 38 -18.30 -9.99 -10.23
C ASN A 38 -19.63 -9.84 -9.44
N TYR A 39 -20.09 -8.60 -9.18
CA TYR A 39 -21.27 -8.30 -8.37
C TYR A 39 -22.17 -7.28 -9.08
N PRO A 40 -23.07 -7.72 -9.99
CA PRO A 40 -23.87 -6.86 -10.86
C PRO A 40 -24.89 -5.99 -10.12
N GLU A 41 -25.09 -6.22 -8.83
CA GLU A 41 -25.95 -5.37 -7.99
C GLU A 41 -25.31 -4.03 -7.59
N PHE A 42 -24.04 -3.77 -7.94
CA PHE A 42 -23.36 -2.51 -7.69
C PHE A 42 -23.11 -1.75 -8.99
N ASP A 43 -23.46 -0.48 -8.99
CA ASP A 43 -23.19 0.48 -10.06
C ASP A 43 -22.24 1.58 -9.56
N TYR A 44 -21.17 1.87 -10.28
CA TYR A 44 -20.11 2.76 -9.86
C TYR A 44 -20.06 4.04 -10.67
N VAL A 45 -19.96 5.17 -9.95
CA VAL A 45 -19.63 6.48 -10.51
C VAL A 45 -18.34 6.97 -9.87
N CYS A 46 -17.34 7.28 -10.68
CA CYS A 46 -16.07 7.81 -10.21
C CYS A 46 -15.97 9.30 -10.51
N VAL A 47 -15.65 10.11 -9.50
CA VAL A 47 -15.48 11.55 -9.65
C VAL A 47 -14.21 12.02 -8.95
N GLU A 48 -13.54 13.02 -9.50
CA GLU A 48 -12.38 13.63 -8.87
C GLU A 48 -12.79 14.59 -7.75
N ASN A 49 -13.94 15.24 -7.91
CA ASN A 49 -14.42 16.21 -6.94
C ASN A 49 -15.94 16.11 -6.78
N ILE A 50 -16.41 16.09 -5.54
CA ILE A 50 -17.83 16.02 -5.20
C ILE A 50 -18.63 17.20 -5.75
N THR A 51 -18.02 18.37 -5.93
CA THR A 51 -18.69 19.58 -6.43
C THR A 51 -19.12 19.48 -7.90
N THR A 52 -18.65 18.46 -8.62
CA THR A 52 -19.05 18.20 -10.01
C THR A 52 -20.36 17.43 -10.11
N ILE A 53 -20.89 16.91 -8.99
CA ILE A 53 -22.13 16.13 -8.97
C ILE A 53 -23.31 17.09 -8.87
N SER A 54 -24.27 16.97 -9.80
CA SER A 54 -25.51 17.72 -9.74
C SER A 54 -26.39 17.29 -8.57
N ASP A 55 -27.38 18.11 -8.20
CA ASP A 55 -28.35 17.78 -7.15
C ASP A 55 -29.15 16.49 -7.49
N GLU A 56 -29.51 16.30 -8.76
CA GLU A 56 -30.10 15.05 -9.22
C GLU A 56 -29.16 13.85 -9.08
N GLY A 57 -27.86 14.05 -9.38
CA GLY A 57 -26.81 13.05 -9.15
C GLY A 57 -26.73 12.66 -7.69
N LEU A 58 -26.70 13.63 -6.77
CA LEU A 58 -26.66 13.38 -5.32
C LEU A 58 -27.87 12.55 -4.83
N ARG A 59 -29.08 12.81 -5.40
CA ARG A 59 -30.31 12.06 -5.07
C ARG A 59 -30.24 10.59 -5.49
N SER A 60 -29.47 10.30 -6.54
CA SER A 60 -29.38 8.95 -7.10
C SER A 60 -28.31 8.06 -6.42
N ILE A 61 -27.45 8.64 -5.58
CA ILE A 61 -26.34 7.90 -4.95
C ILE A 61 -26.80 7.31 -3.62
N ASP A 62 -26.50 6.03 -3.39
CA ASP A 62 -26.79 5.32 -2.17
C ASP A 62 -25.59 5.35 -1.20
N LEU A 63 -24.38 5.37 -1.74
CA LEU A 63 -23.15 5.27 -0.97
C LEU A 63 -22.03 6.13 -1.55
N PHE A 64 -21.43 6.97 -0.71
CA PHE A 64 -20.21 7.72 -1.03
C PHE A 64 -18.99 7.04 -0.41
N LEU A 65 -17.94 6.89 -1.19
CA LEU A 65 -16.67 6.29 -0.76
C LEU A 65 -15.52 7.28 -0.94
N PHE A 66 -14.88 7.66 0.14
CA PHE A 66 -13.78 8.64 0.16
C PHE A 66 -12.49 8.04 0.70
N SER A 67 -11.36 8.42 0.10
CA SER A 67 -10.05 8.19 0.69
C SER A 67 -9.70 9.33 1.64
N ARG A 68 -9.54 9.01 2.91
CA ARG A 68 -9.01 9.83 4.00
C ARG A 68 -9.85 11.05 4.41
N LEU A 69 -10.48 11.76 3.48
CA LEU A 69 -11.33 12.92 3.75
C LEU A 69 -12.21 13.29 2.54
N TRP A 70 -13.36 13.89 2.78
CA TRP A 70 -14.26 14.39 1.73
C TRP A 70 -14.12 15.88 1.47
N CYS A 71 -13.49 16.64 2.36
CA CYS A 71 -13.10 18.02 2.10
C CYS A 71 -11.90 18.42 2.96
N GLN A 72 -11.12 19.37 2.45
CA GLN A 72 -10.06 20.06 3.19
C GLN A 72 -10.61 21.43 3.61
N GLY A 73 -11.02 21.56 4.87
CA GLY A 73 -11.62 22.79 5.34
C GLY A 73 -11.73 22.85 6.86
N THR A 74 -12.49 23.84 7.34
CA THR A 74 -12.81 23.98 8.77
C THR A 74 -13.70 22.82 9.25
N MET A 75 -13.78 22.63 10.55
CA MET A 75 -14.66 21.61 11.15
C MET A 75 -16.12 21.79 10.76
N GLU A 76 -16.56 23.04 10.60
CA GLU A 76 -17.90 23.38 10.15
C GLU A 76 -18.12 23.00 8.68
N GLN A 77 -17.14 23.27 7.81
CA GLN A 77 -17.20 22.85 6.41
C GLN A 77 -17.27 21.35 6.27
N VAL A 78 -16.49 20.60 7.07
CA VAL A 78 -16.55 19.13 7.09
C VAL A 78 -17.97 18.63 7.43
N GLU A 79 -18.61 19.22 8.43
CA GLU A 79 -20.00 18.87 8.79
C GLU A 79 -21.02 19.27 7.71
N ASN A 80 -20.87 20.46 7.12
CA ASN A 80 -21.79 20.95 6.10
C ASN A 80 -21.74 20.08 4.84
N VAL A 81 -20.53 19.66 4.41
CA VAL A 81 -20.37 18.74 3.30
C VAL A 81 -20.99 17.37 3.64
N TYR A 82 -20.74 16.83 4.83
CA TYR A 82 -21.36 15.57 5.26
C TYR A 82 -22.89 15.64 5.21
N LYS A 83 -23.49 16.73 5.73
CA LYS A 83 -24.95 16.94 5.67
C LYS A 83 -25.46 17.01 4.23
N ALA A 84 -24.72 17.68 3.34
CA ALA A 84 -25.08 17.77 1.93
C ALA A 84 -25.03 16.40 1.23
N LEU A 85 -24.04 15.57 1.54
CA LEU A 85 -23.93 14.21 1.01
C LEU A 85 -25.07 13.29 1.47
N THR A 86 -25.48 13.44 2.72
CA THR A 86 -26.44 12.53 3.37
C THR A 86 -27.90 13.02 3.35
N GLN A 87 -28.14 14.24 2.86
CA GLN A 87 -29.49 14.85 2.89
C GLN A 87 -30.57 14.04 2.18
N TYR A 88 -30.20 13.23 1.17
CA TYR A 88 -31.09 12.34 0.44
C TYR A 88 -31.03 10.89 0.91
N GLY A 89 -30.36 10.65 2.05
CA GLY A 89 -30.26 9.35 2.74
C GLY A 89 -29.09 8.49 2.28
N ALA A 90 -28.20 9.00 1.43
CA ALA A 90 -26.95 8.32 1.12
C ALA A 90 -26.08 8.13 2.37
N LYS A 91 -25.22 7.14 2.35
CA LYS A 91 -24.25 6.84 3.40
C LYS A 91 -22.84 7.19 2.99
N VAL A 92 -21.98 7.45 3.96
CA VAL A 92 -20.57 7.81 3.73
C VAL A 92 -19.65 6.80 4.35
N ILE A 93 -18.82 6.16 3.52
CA ILE A 93 -17.67 5.36 3.96
C ILE A 93 -16.39 6.18 3.80
N LEU A 94 -15.59 6.22 4.85
CA LEU A 94 -14.25 6.76 4.84
C LEU A 94 -13.23 5.63 4.81
N ASP A 95 -12.37 5.59 3.80
CA ASP A 95 -11.28 4.62 3.74
C ASP A 95 -9.97 5.23 4.24
N LEU A 96 -9.25 4.50 5.08
CA LEU A 96 -7.97 4.90 5.67
C LEU A 96 -6.91 3.81 5.46
N ASP A 97 -5.82 4.17 4.82
CA ASP A 97 -4.66 3.30 4.59
C ASP A 97 -3.50 3.55 5.56
N ASP A 98 -3.36 4.79 6.05
CA ASP A 98 -2.30 5.24 6.96
C ASP A 98 -2.85 5.95 8.19
N TYR A 99 -2.03 5.99 9.25
CA TYR A 99 -2.33 6.76 10.44
C TYR A 99 -2.29 8.26 10.17
N TRP A 100 -3.16 9.02 10.81
CA TRP A 100 -3.34 10.46 10.58
C TRP A 100 -2.53 11.35 11.53
N VAL A 101 -1.76 10.77 12.46
CA VAL A 101 -0.87 11.52 13.36
C VAL A 101 0.56 11.24 12.96
N LEU A 102 1.26 12.27 12.53
CA LEU A 102 2.64 12.19 12.07
C LEU A 102 3.61 12.58 13.18
N GLU A 103 4.77 11.92 13.22
CA GLU A 103 5.90 12.26 14.08
C GLU A 103 6.75 13.36 13.43
N SER A 104 7.53 14.10 14.23
CA SER A 104 8.29 15.29 13.77
C SER A 104 9.30 15.00 12.65
N GLY A 105 9.77 13.77 12.51
CA GLY A 105 10.67 13.33 11.44
C GLY A 105 9.96 13.06 10.10
N HIS A 106 8.64 13.01 10.07
CA HIS A 106 7.91 12.74 8.83
C HIS A 106 7.91 13.96 7.90
N ILE A 107 8.17 13.75 6.60
CA ILE A 107 8.27 14.83 5.61
C ILE A 107 7.04 15.76 5.59
N MET A 108 5.84 15.23 5.82
CA MET A 108 4.59 15.98 5.85
C MET A 108 4.24 16.55 7.24
N TYR A 109 5.08 16.34 8.26
CA TYR A 109 4.76 16.76 9.63
C TYR A 109 4.42 18.25 9.74
N ARG A 110 5.25 19.12 9.14
CA ARG A 110 5.03 20.58 9.19
C ARG A 110 3.68 20.96 8.57
N HIS A 111 3.33 20.40 7.43
CA HIS A 111 2.06 20.62 6.75
C HIS A 111 0.88 20.19 7.64
N TYR A 112 0.91 18.97 8.17
CA TYR A 112 -0.13 18.46 9.06
C TYR A 112 -0.31 19.30 10.32
N HIS A 113 0.79 19.78 10.90
CA HIS A 113 0.75 20.63 12.09
C HIS A 113 0.17 22.02 11.79
N GLN A 114 0.60 22.67 10.70
CA GLN A 114 0.13 24.01 10.32
C GLN A 114 -1.35 24.01 9.93
N THR A 115 -1.80 22.99 9.21
CA THR A 115 -3.19 22.86 8.73
C THR A 115 -4.12 22.17 9.72
N LYS A 116 -3.61 21.68 10.85
CA LYS A 116 -4.35 20.83 11.80
C LYS A 116 -5.01 19.63 11.15
N LEU A 117 -4.39 19.08 10.11
CA LEU A 117 -4.98 18.03 9.27
C LEU A 117 -5.33 16.75 10.06
N ALA A 118 -4.55 16.42 11.09
CA ALA A 118 -4.86 15.31 11.97
C ALA A 118 -6.22 15.46 12.69
N GLU A 119 -6.58 16.68 13.10
CA GLU A 119 -7.85 16.99 13.74
C GLU A 119 -8.99 16.95 12.73
N VAL A 120 -8.74 17.47 11.52
CA VAL A 120 -9.69 17.41 10.40
C VAL A 120 -10.01 15.95 10.05
N ILE A 121 -8.99 15.08 9.91
CA ILE A 121 -9.21 13.64 9.64
C ILE A 121 -9.98 12.98 10.78
N ARG A 122 -9.67 13.28 12.05
CA ARG A 122 -10.45 12.77 13.20
C ARG A 122 -11.92 13.16 13.11
N LYS A 123 -12.23 14.37 12.62
CA LYS A 123 -13.61 14.81 12.44
C LYS A 123 -14.32 13.97 11.37
N HIS A 124 -13.65 13.70 10.25
CA HIS A 124 -14.17 12.82 9.20
C HIS A 124 -14.45 11.40 9.75
N ILE A 125 -13.48 10.83 10.49
CA ILE A 125 -13.66 9.51 11.14
C ILE A 125 -14.92 9.47 12.00
N LYS A 126 -15.14 10.52 12.82
CA LYS A 126 -16.29 10.58 13.73
C LYS A 126 -17.63 10.74 13.02
N LEU A 127 -17.66 11.40 11.87
CA LEU A 127 -18.89 11.68 11.13
C LEU A 127 -19.24 10.57 10.15
N ALA A 128 -18.26 9.86 9.60
CA ALA A 128 -18.50 8.78 8.65
C ALA A 128 -19.48 7.73 9.20
N ASP A 129 -20.42 7.28 8.36
CA ASP A 129 -21.32 6.17 8.73
C ASP A 129 -20.53 4.88 8.96
N TRP A 130 -19.43 4.71 8.22
CA TRP A 130 -18.51 3.58 8.37
C TRP A 130 -17.09 3.95 8.01
N VAL A 131 -16.10 3.29 8.61
CA VAL A 131 -14.69 3.46 8.26
C VAL A 131 -14.12 2.12 7.80
N THR A 132 -13.42 2.10 6.68
CA THR A 132 -12.62 0.96 6.24
C THR A 132 -11.14 1.25 6.40
N CYS A 133 -10.34 0.24 6.74
CA CYS A 133 -8.89 0.41 6.90
C CYS A 133 -8.15 -0.88 6.55
N THR A 134 -6.82 -0.81 6.50
CA THR A 134 -5.96 -1.88 6.02
C THR A 134 -5.68 -2.98 7.03
N THR A 135 -5.48 -2.63 8.31
CA THR A 135 -4.96 -3.54 9.34
C THR A 135 -5.73 -3.44 10.66
N GLU A 136 -5.66 -4.48 11.47
CA GLU A 136 -6.20 -4.47 12.84
C GLU A 136 -5.51 -3.40 13.72
N HIS A 137 -4.21 -3.18 13.51
CA HIS A 137 -3.46 -2.16 14.26
C HIS A 137 -3.99 -0.75 14.00
N LEU A 138 -4.35 -0.45 12.75
CA LEU A 138 -4.98 0.83 12.38
C LEU A 138 -6.43 0.89 12.89
N ALA A 139 -7.21 -0.19 12.74
CA ALA A 139 -8.57 -0.30 13.25
C ALA A 139 -8.66 -0.01 14.76
N ALA A 140 -7.71 -0.53 15.54
CA ALA A 140 -7.63 -0.26 16.97
C ALA A 140 -7.46 1.23 17.32
N ARG A 141 -6.89 2.05 16.39
CA ARG A 141 -6.79 3.51 16.54
C ARG A 141 -8.06 4.24 16.09
N ILE A 142 -8.84 3.64 15.21
CA ILE A 142 -10.09 4.22 14.67
C ILE A 142 -11.25 3.98 15.64
N ARG A 143 -11.38 2.78 16.22
CA ARG A 143 -12.52 2.37 17.06
C ARG A 143 -12.88 3.34 18.19
N PRO A 144 -11.95 4.02 18.88
CA PRO A 144 -12.29 5.04 19.86
C PRO A 144 -13.02 6.28 19.30
N LEU A 145 -12.93 6.49 17.97
CA LEU A 145 -13.55 7.63 17.27
C LEU A 145 -14.81 7.23 16.51
N ASN A 146 -14.84 5.99 15.98
CA ASN A 146 -15.97 5.42 15.26
C ASN A 146 -15.98 3.90 15.46
N THR A 147 -17.05 3.35 16.01
CA THR A 147 -17.20 1.91 16.29
C THR A 147 -17.49 1.09 15.04
N ASN A 148 -18.00 1.73 13.97
CA ASN A 148 -18.32 1.09 12.71
C ASN A 148 -17.04 1.02 11.84
N VAL A 149 -16.24 -0.02 12.06
CA VAL A 149 -14.94 -0.21 11.39
C VAL A 149 -14.85 -1.59 10.77
N SER A 150 -14.42 -1.67 9.53
CA SER A 150 -14.10 -2.92 8.84
C SER A 150 -12.66 -2.91 8.31
N ILE A 151 -12.00 -4.07 8.43
CA ILE A 151 -10.66 -4.28 7.89
C ILE A 151 -10.81 -4.89 6.50
N LEU A 152 -10.33 -4.13 5.51
CA LEU A 152 -10.23 -4.53 4.11
C LEU A 152 -8.77 -4.39 3.71
N GLN A 153 -8.07 -5.50 3.56
CA GLN A 153 -6.63 -5.53 3.27
C GLN A 153 -6.31 -4.97 1.87
N ASN A 154 -5.06 -4.63 1.63
CA ASN A 154 -4.57 -4.34 0.29
C ASN A 154 -4.31 -5.66 -0.44
N GLU A 155 -4.93 -5.86 -1.58
CA GLU A 155 -4.83 -7.11 -2.32
C GLU A 155 -4.62 -6.84 -3.80
N PRO A 156 -3.65 -7.51 -4.43
CA PRO A 156 -3.50 -7.49 -5.86
C PRO A 156 -4.69 -8.15 -6.57
N TYR A 157 -5.02 -7.65 -7.75
CA TYR A 157 -6.02 -8.23 -8.63
C TYR A 157 -5.34 -8.76 -9.89
N GLU A 158 -5.40 -10.07 -10.11
CA GLU A 158 -4.68 -10.76 -11.20
C GLU A 158 -5.07 -10.28 -12.60
N ALA A 159 -6.28 -9.72 -12.79
CA ALA A 159 -6.67 -9.13 -14.05
C ALA A 159 -5.79 -7.93 -14.46
N TYR A 160 -5.14 -7.28 -13.51
CA TYR A 160 -4.16 -6.24 -13.81
C TYR A 160 -2.81 -6.85 -14.12
N GLN A 161 -2.38 -6.73 -15.38
CA GLN A 161 -1.19 -7.39 -15.94
C GLN A 161 0.10 -7.12 -15.14
N GLN A 162 0.22 -5.97 -14.46
CA GLN A 162 1.39 -5.66 -13.66
C GLN A 162 1.67 -6.63 -12.50
N PHE A 163 0.67 -7.39 -12.06
CA PHE A 163 0.81 -8.41 -11.00
C PHE A 163 1.12 -9.80 -11.54
N ILE A 164 1.39 -9.93 -12.83
CA ILE A 164 1.77 -11.21 -13.45
C ILE A 164 3.30 -11.27 -13.51
N PRO A 165 3.94 -12.20 -12.77
CA PRO A 165 5.37 -12.42 -12.88
C PRO A 165 5.74 -12.79 -14.32
N ASN A 166 6.81 -12.21 -14.85
CA ASN A 166 7.34 -12.59 -16.16
C ASN A 166 8.14 -13.91 -16.04
N PRO A 167 7.68 -15.02 -16.63
CA PRO A 167 8.37 -16.30 -16.56
C PRO A 167 9.66 -16.34 -17.40
N ASP A 168 9.77 -15.47 -18.42
CA ASP A 168 10.88 -15.45 -19.37
C ASP A 168 12.11 -14.69 -18.85
N GLU A 169 11.97 -13.92 -17.78
CA GLU A 169 13.08 -13.33 -17.08
C GLU A 169 13.70 -14.32 -16.09
N GLU A 170 14.36 -15.38 -16.61
CA GLU A 170 15.30 -16.12 -15.77
C GLU A 170 16.44 -15.14 -15.39
N PRO A 171 16.53 -14.74 -14.11
CA PRO A 171 17.65 -13.91 -13.70
C PRO A 171 18.93 -14.71 -13.92
N ASP A 172 19.98 -14.03 -14.37
CA ASP A 172 21.31 -14.60 -14.42
C ASP A 172 21.58 -15.37 -13.12
N LYS A 173 21.80 -16.69 -13.22
CA LYS A 173 21.99 -17.57 -12.05
C LYS A 173 23.19 -17.15 -11.20
N HIS A 174 24.12 -16.40 -11.79
CA HIS A 174 25.35 -15.93 -11.15
C HIS A 174 25.22 -14.52 -10.59
N LEU A 175 24.22 -13.72 -10.99
CA LEU A 175 24.03 -12.35 -10.57
C LEU A 175 22.70 -12.16 -9.83
N VAL A 176 22.75 -12.04 -8.51
CA VAL A 176 21.56 -11.81 -7.69
C VAL A 176 21.23 -10.34 -7.63
N LYS A 177 20.03 -10.00 -8.08
CA LYS A 177 19.53 -8.62 -8.15
C LYS A 177 18.65 -8.32 -6.93
N PHE A 178 19.00 -7.28 -6.19
CA PHE A 178 18.25 -6.76 -5.04
C PHE A 178 17.61 -5.44 -5.41
N GLY A 179 16.36 -5.21 -5.03
CA GLY A 179 15.66 -3.96 -5.28
C GLY A 179 14.95 -3.40 -4.07
N TRP A 180 15.00 -2.10 -3.91
CA TRP A 180 14.06 -1.35 -3.09
C TRP A 180 13.11 -0.58 -4.01
N PHE A 181 11.81 -0.60 -3.71
CA PHE A 181 10.78 0.10 -4.46
C PHE A 181 9.97 0.99 -3.50
N GLY A 182 9.81 2.26 -3.83
CA GLY A 182 9.03 3.16 -2.99
C GLY A 182 9.09 4.62 -3.39
N GLY A 183 8.23 5.41 -2.75
CA GLY A 183 8.14 6.85 -2.95
C GLY A 183 9.13 7.66 -2.11
N ALA A 184 9.11 8.98 -2.29
CA ALA A 184 10.01 9.93 -1.65
C ALA A 184 9.83 10.08 -0.11
N GLN A 185 8.91 9.35 0.51
CA GLN A 185 8.59 9.48 1.95
C GLN A 185 9.38 8.55 2.87
N HIS A 186 10.35 7.80 2.32
CA HIS A 186 11.08 6.74 3.03
C HIS A 186 12.53 7.12 3.42
N GLY A 187 12.87 8.42 3.50
CA GLY A 187 14.25 8.85 3.75
C GLY A 187 14.89 8.24 4.99
N GLU A 188 14.17 8.31 6.11
CA GLU A 188 14.66 7.77 7.38
C GLU A 188 14.64 6.23 7.42
N ASP A 189 13.75 5.60 6.67
CA ASP A 189 13.70 4.13 6.54
C ASP A 189 14.92 3.63 5.77
N MET A 190 15.34 4.34 4.72
CA MET A 190 16.51 3.99 3.91
C MET A 190 17.81 4.01 4.70
N GLU A 191 17.94 4.85 5.72
CA GLU A 191 19.14 4.90 6.59
C GLU A 191 19.44 3.57 7.28
N LEU A 192 18.45 2.72 7.49
CA LEU A 192 18.62 1.37 8.04
C LEU A 192 19.50 0.48 7.16
N LEU A 193 19.59 0.76 5.87
CA LEU A 193 20.41 -0.01 4.93
C LEU A 193 21.89 0.40 4.94
N ARG A 194 22.23 1.62 5.39
CA ARG A 194 23.56 2.23 5.21
C ARG A 194 24.72 1.30 5.62
N GLU A 195 24.72 0.80 6.85
CA GLU A 195 25.80 -0.08 7.33
C GLU A 195 25.89 -1.40 6.56
N GLY A 196 24.73 -1.94 6.16
CA GLY A 196 24.66 -3.16 5.37
C GLY A 196 25.27 -2.97 3.97
N MET A 197 24.95 -1.85 3.31
CA MET A 197 25.45 -1.52 1.97
C MET A 197 26.97 -1.26 1.98
N GLN A 198 27.47 -0.56 3.00
CA GLN A 198 28.91 -0.34 3.18
C GLN A 198 29.65 -1.68 3.31
N LYS A 199 29.18 -2.60 4.16
CA LYS A 199 29.81 -3.91 4.32
C LYS A 199 29.75 -4.75 3.05
N LEU A 200 28.62 -4.71 2.34
CA LEU A 200 28.42 -5.45 1.11
C LEU A 200 29.45 -5.05 0.04
N ARG A 201 29.70 -3.76 -0.11
CA ARG A 201 30.71 -3.24 -1.06
C ARG A 201 32.11 -3.75 -0.76
N TRP A 202 32.49 -3.84 0.51
CA TRP A 202 33.86 -4.22 0.90
C TRP A 202 34.09 -5.75 0.94
N ASP A 203 33.06 -6.57 0.69
CA ASP A 203 33.25 -8.03 0.62
C ASP A 203 33.65 -8.47 -0.79
N ALA A 204 34.97 -8.55 -1.01
CA ALA A 204 35.53 -8.95 -2.30
C ALA A 204 35.07 -10.36 -2.77
N ASN A 205 34.59 -11.23 -1.87
CA ASN A 205 34.06 -12.53 -2.25
C ASN A 205 32.69 -12.44 -2.94
N LEU A 206 32.04 -11.28 -2.89
CA LEU A 206 30.75 -11.02 -3.49
C LEU A 206 30.82 -10.16 -4.74
N ASP A 207 32.02 -9.72 -5.12
CA ASP A 207 32.20 -8.90 -6.32
C ASP A 207 31.69 -9.63 -7.57
N GLY A 208 30.94 -8.90 -8.42
CA GLY A 208 30.32 -9.46 -9.60
C GLY A 208 29.15 -10.45 -9.38
N LYS A 209 28.77 -10.76 -8.12
CA LYS A 209 27.72 -11.71 -7.79
C LYS A 209 26.37 -11.08 -7.45
N TYR A 210 26.30 -9.76 -7.33
CA TYR A 210 25.08 -9.04 -7.00
C TYR A 210 24.95 -7.74 -7.75
N ARG A 211 23.71 -7.23 -7.83
CA ARG A 211 23.41 -5.86 -8.24
C ARG A 211 22.29 -5.29 -7.37
N LEU A 212 22.44 -4.02 -7.00
CA LEU A 212 21.46 -3.28 -6.21
C LEU A 212 20.67 -2.34 -7.12
N TYR A 213 19.36 -2.27 -6.96
CA TYR A 213 18.50 -1.36 -7.70
C TYR A 213 17.71 -0.46 -6.77
N LEU A 214 17.69 0.82 -7.10
CA LEU A 214 16.77 1.81 -6.54
C LEU A 214 15.60 1.96 -7.50
N GLY A 215 14.44 1.40 -7.14
CA GLY A 215 13.22 1.47 -7.93
C GLY A 215 12.35 2.67 -7.57
N GLY A 216 11.66 3.20 -8.58
CA GLY A 216 10.85 4.41 -8.47
C GLY A 216 11.68 5.70 -8.60
N TRP A 217 12.86 5.62 -9.24
CA TRP A 217 13.72 6.76 -9.46
C TRP A 217 13.01 7.88 -10.22
N ASN A 218 13.08 9.09 -9.67
CA ASN A 218 12.52 10.29 -10.29
C ASN A 218 13.58 11.40 -10.37
N ASP A 219 14.03 11.71 -11.57
CA ASP A 219 15.07 12.71 -11.84
C ASP A 219 14.73 14.12 -11.36
N ASN A 220 13.44 14.41 -11.19
CA ASN A 220 12.95 15.71 -10.73
C ASN A 220 12.80 15.80 -9.20
N ASN A 221 13.18 14.76 -8.43
CA ASN A 221 13.04 14.76 -7.00
C ASN A 221 14.35 14.46 -6.27
N PRO A 222 15.00 15.48 -5.66
CA PRO A 222 16.31 15.33 -5.03
C PRO A 222 16.37 14.36 -3.84
N VAL A 223 15.22 13.95 -3.31
CA VAL A 223 15.17 12.94 -2.23
C VAL A 223 15.78 11.61 -2.72
N TYR A 224 15.60 11.25 -3.98
CA TYR A 224 16.15 10.02 -4.54
C TYR A 224 17.67 10.02 -4.63
N GLU A 225 18.31 11.18 -4.79
CA GLU A 225 19.77 11.30 -4.69
C GLU A 225 20.28 10.90 -3.30
N GLY A 226 19.51 11.23 -2.26
CA GLY A 226 19.80 10.79 -0.89
C GLY A 226 19.72 9.28 -0.73
N TYR A 227 18.71 8.64 -1.32
CA TYR A 227 18.56 7.19 -1.32
C TYR A 227 19.68 6.50 -2.10
N GLU A 228 20.03 7.04 -3.26
CA GLU A 228 21.14 6.55 -4.06
C GLU A 228 22.45 6.53 -3.27
N LYS A 229 22.78 7.64 -2.57
CA LYS A 229 23.97 7.71 -1.71
C LYS A 229 24.01 6.62 -0.62
N ILE A 230 22.86 6.16 -0.18
CA ILE A 230 22.78 5.05 0.80
C ILE A 230 23.01 3.71 0.12
N ILE A 231 22.25 3.42 -0.94
CA ILE A 231 22.33 2.11 -1.62
C ILE A 231 23.64 1.92 -2.35
N SER A 232 24.15 2.96 -3.01
CA SER A 232 25.42 2.91 -3.75
C SER A 232 26.65 3.16 -2.90
N ASP A 233 26.54 3.30 -1.58
CA ASP A 233 27.61 3.70 -0.69
C ASP A 233 28.37 4.95 -1.23
N GLN A 234 27.65 6.08 -1.30
CA GLN A 234 28.17 7.36 -1.81
C GLN A 234 28.65 7.31 -3.27
N GLY A 235 28.06 6.43 -4.10
CA GLY A 235 28.49 6.23 -5.49
C GLY A 235 29.71 5.33 -5.66
N ASN A 236 30.21 4.75 -4.58
CA ASN A 236 31.41 3.91 -4.62
C ASN A 236 31.11 2.45 -5.01
N ASN A 237 29.86 2.00 -4.97
CA ASN A 237 29.50 0.64 -5.34
C ASN A 237 29.21 0.54 -6.86
N PRO A 238 30.06 -0.15 -7.64
CA PRO A 238 29.85 -0.28 -9.08
C PRO A 238 28.65 -1.19 -9.41
N ASN A 239 28.21 -2.02 -8.45
CA ASN A 239 27.10 -2.96 -8.60
C ASN A 239 25.76 -2.31 -8.27
N TYR A 240 25.52 -1.10 -8.79
CA TYR A 240 24.31 -0.30 -8.55
C TYR A 240 23.63 0.08 -9.88
N GLY A 241 22.32 0.22 -9.85
CA GLY A 241 21.50 0.69 -10.94
C GLY A 241 20.20 1.34 -10.48
N ARG A 242 19.55 2.06 -11.40
CA ARG A 242 18.27 2.73 -11.20
C ARG A 242 17.18 2.02 -12.01
N ILE A 243 15.98 1.93 -11.45
CA ILE A 243 14.77 1.59 -12.18
C ILE A 243 13.88 2.83 -12.11
N GLN A 244 13.56 3.39 -13.27
CA GLN A 244 12.77 4.62 -13.37
C GLN A 244 11.38 4.45 -12.74
N ALA A 245 10.85 5.55 -12.23
CA ALA A 245 9.46 5.58 -11.77
C ALA A 245 8.53 5.26 -12.93
N ALA A 246 7.60 4.38 -12.66
CA ALA A 246 6.51 4.06 -13.55
C ALA A 246 5.18 4.57 -12.95
N ASP A 247 4.14 4.64 -13.76
CA ASP A 247 2.81 4.96 -13.29
C ASP A 247 2.25 3.88 -12.35
N ILE A 248 1.15 4.19 -11.68
CA ILE A 248 0.54 3.29 -10.69
C ILE A 248 0.05 1.97 -11.29
N TYR A 249 -0.21 1.93 -12.59
CA TYR A 249 -0.74 0.75 -13.28
C TYR A 249 0.35 -0.19 -13.79
N SER A 250 1.62 0.20 -13.67
CA SER A 250 2.76 -0.55 -14.23
C SER A 250 3.95 -0.72 -13.28
N TYR A 251 4.01 0.01 -12.16
CA TYR A 251 5.20 0.04 -11.29
C TYR A 251 5.56 -1.32 -10.68
N VAL A 252 4.56 -2.19 -10.42
CA VAL A 252 4.81 -3.53 -9.86
C VAL A 252 5.57 -4.41 -10.86
N GLY A 253 5.46 -4.14 -12.17
CA GLY A 253 6.31 -4.78 -13.18
C GLY A 253 7.82 -4.61 -12.91
N GLY A 254 8.21 -3.55 -12.19
CA GLY A 254 9.59 -3.35 -11.74
C GLY A 254 10.15 -4.49 -10.87
N TYR A 255 9.28 -5.21 -10.16
CA TYR A 255 9.70 -6.38 -9.39
C TYR A 255 10.25 -7.53 -10.27
N ASN A 256 9.89 -7.58 -11.55
CA ASN A 256 10.46 -8.57 -12.47
C ASN A 256 11.98 -8.41 -12.66
N PHE A 257 12.52 -7.20 -12.51
CA PHE A 257 13.95 -6.95 -12.66
C PHE A 257 14.81 -7.43 -11.48
N VAL A 258 14.21 -7.90 -10.38
CA VAL A 258 14.95 -8.30 -9.17
C VAL A 258 14.60 -9.70 -8.70
N ASN A 259 15.51 -10.31 -7.92
CA ASN A 259 15.30 -11.60 -7.27
C ASN A 259 14.84 -11.45 -5.82
N VAL A 260 15.30 -10.38 -5.17
CA VAL A 260 15.10 -10.11 -3.75
C VAL A 260 14.67 -8.66 -3.57
N THR A 261 13.67 -8.43 -2.74
CA THR A 261 13.25 -7.08 -2.37
C THR A 261 13.76 -6.70 -0.98
N LEU A 262 14.10 -5.43 -0.82
CA LEU A 262 14.50 -4.83 0.45
C LEU A 262 13.36 -3.93 0.96
N ALA A 263 12.89 -4.18 2.18
CA ALA A 263 11.81 -3.41 2.79
C ALA A 263 12.24 -2.84 4.15
N PRO A 264 13.14 -1.83 4.16
CA PRO A 264 13.47 -1.14 5.39
C PRO A 264 12.28 -0.32 5.87
N LEU A 265 11.98 -0.37 7.16
CA LEU A 265 10.93 0.39 7.81
C LEU A 265 11.32 0.65 9.26
N ARG A 266 11.38 1.92 9.68
CA ARG A 266 11.70 2.29 11.05
C ARG A 266 10.60 1.89 12.02
N ASP A 267 11.00 1.54 13.23
CA ASP A 267 10.07 1.18 14.31
C ASP A 267 9.47 2.45 14.96
N THR A 268 8.63 3.17 14.21
CA THR A 268 7.90 4.35 14.67
C THR A 268 6.42 4.03 14.87
N LYS A 269 5.72 4.86 15.64
CA LYS A 269 4.29 4.70 15.85
C LYS A 269 3.50 4.79 14.55
N PHE A 270 3.92 5.69 13.66
CA PHE A 270 3.29 5.84 12.34
C PHE A 270 3.50 4.58 11.50
N ASN A 271 4.73 4.10 11.40
CA ASN A 271 5.08 2.94 10.57
C ASN A 271 4.45 1.63 11.06
N LYS A 272 4.26 1.46 12.39
CA LYS A 272 3.55 0.30 12.95
C LYS A 272 2.07 0.22 12.56
N LEU A 273 1.51 1.29 12.03
CA LEU A 273 0.11 1.36 11.62
C LEU A 273 -0.07 1.34 10.10
N LYS A 274 1.03 1.18 9.34
CA LYS A 274 1.00 0.95 7.88
C LYS A 274 0.51 -0.44 7.52
N SER A 275 0.22 -0.64 6.24
CA SER A 275 -0.03 -1.96 5.70
C SER A 275 1.26 -2.69 5.32
N GLU A 276 1.14 -3.99 5.16
CA GLU A 276 2.17 -4.93 4.72
C GLU A 276 2.38 -4.96 3.20
N LEU A 277 1.92 -3.96 2.46
CA LEU A 277 1.83 -3.97 1.00
C LEU A 277 3.13 -4.38 0.29
N LYS A 278 4.30 -3.92 0.76
CA LYS A 278 5.60 -4.32 0.16
C LYS A 278 5.86 -5.83 0.27
N VAL A 279 5.38 -6.46 1.34
CA VAL A 279 5.50 -7.92 1.53
C VAL A 279 4.51 -8.64 0.61
N VAL A 280 3.30 -8.09 0.48
CA VAL A 280 2.26 -8.63 -0.43
C VAL A 280 2.73 -8.56 -1.87
N GLU A 281 3.25 -7.43 -2.33
CA GLU A 281 3.80 -7.27 -3.70
C GLU A 281 4.96 -8.24 -3.95
N ALA A 282 5.91 -8.36 -3.00
CA ALA A 282 7.04 -9.28 -3.12
C ALA A 282 6.58 -10.74 -3.27
N GLY A 283 5.65 -11.19 -2.42
CA GLY A 283 5.10 -12.54 -2.47
C GLY A 283 4.28 -12.78 -3.73
N TRP A 284 3.49 -11.81 -4.16
CA TRP A 284 2.70 -11.93 -5.38
C TRP A 284 3.57 -12.08 -6.62
N MET A 285 4.68 -11.34 -6.67
CA MET A 285 5.66 -11.35 -7.76
C MET A 285 6.73 -12.44 -7.63
N ASN A 286 6.57 -13.37 -6.69
CA ASN A 286 7.51 -14.48 -6.43
C ASN A 286 8.95 -14.00 -6.16
N LYS A 287 9.10 -13.03 -5.26
CA LYS A 287 10.41 -12.50 -4.85
C LYS A 287 10.71 -12.86 -3.40
N ALA A 288 11.95 -13.22 -3.10
CA ALA A 288 12.41 -13.28 -1.71
C ALA A 288 12.41 -11.87 -1.11
N ILE A 289 12.29 -11.76 0.21
CA ILE A 289 12.26 -10.48 0.91
C ILE A 289 13.18 -10.45 2.12
N ILE A 290 13.85 -9.31 2.30
CA ILE A 290 14.51 -8.93 3.54
C ILE A 290 13.81 -7.65 4.03
N ALA A 291 13.21 -7.69 5.21
CA ALA A 291 12.42 -6.60 5.76
C ALA A 291 12.85 -6.24 7.18
N SER A 292 12.52 -5.04 7.65
CA SER A 292 12.69 -4.69 9.06
C SER A 292 11.80 -5.54 9.96
N GLU A 293 12.30 -5.92 11.14
CA GLU A 293 11.53 -6.60 12.18
C GLU A 293 10.61 -5.60 12.89
N THR A 294 9.56 -5.19 12.21
CA THR A 294 8.53 -4.28 12.74
C THR A 294 7.16 -4.60 12.18
N ILE A 295 6.12 -4.28 12.92
CA ILE A 295 4.76 -4.26 12.38
C ILE A 295 4.72 -3.25 11.20
N PRO A 296 4.11 -3.58 10.07
CA PRO A 296 3.22 -4.72 9.78
C PRO A 296 3.94 -5.97 9.24
N TYR A 297 5.23 -5.93 9.04
CA TYR A 297 5.95 -7.02 8.36
C TYR A 297 6.02 -8.29 9.20
N THR A 298 6.15 -8.17 10.53
CA THR A 298 6.14 -9.31 11.46
C THR A 298 4.82 -10.06 11.51
N ASP A 299 3.72 -9.45 11.04
CA ASP A 299 2.41 -10.12 10.98
C ASP A 299 2.30 -11.10 9.81
N VAL A 300 3.24 -11.02 8.84
CA VAL A 300 3.23 -11.79 7.61
C VAL A 300 4.50 -12.63 7.44
N ILE A 301 5.67 -12.06 7.78
CA ILE A 301 6.95 -12.72 7.59
C ILE A 301 7.28 -13.59 8.81
N ARG A 302 7.51 -14.88 8.57
CA ARG A 302 8.13 -15.80 9.49
C ARG A 302 9.62 -15.88 9.15
N HIS A 303 10.43 -15.35 10.07
CA HIS A 303 11.86 -15.23 9.87
C HIS A 303 12.55 -16.56 9.53
N GLY A 304 13.24 -16.60 8.39
CA GLY A 304 13.95 -17.80 7.90
C GLY A 304 13.07 -18.83 7.20
N GLU A 305 11.74 -18.65 7.17
CA GLU A 305 10.81 -19.58 6.53
C GLU A 305 10.24 -19.02 5.21
N ASN A 306 9.76 -17.77 5.22
CA ASN A 306 9.19 -17.09 4.05
C ASN A 306 9.77 -15.69 3.81
N GLY A 307 10.83 -15.32 4.51
CA GLY A 307 11.55 -14.06 4.38
C GLY A 307 12.52 -13.87 5.55
N PHE A 308 13.33 -12.83 5.47
CA PHE A 308 14.21 -12.44 6.57
C PHE A 308 13.72 -11.15 7.24
N LEU A 309 13.74 -11.13 8.56
CA LEU A 309 13.47 -9.96 9.41
C LEU A 309 14.77 -9.46 10.02
N VAL A 310 15.04 -8.17 9.87
CA VAL A 310 16.23 -7.50 10.41
C VAL A 310 15.82 -6.70 11.65
N PRO A 311 16.30 -7.07 12.84
CA PRO A 311 16.04 -6.31 14.07
C PRO A 311 16.56 -4.87 13.96
N TYR A 312 15.82 -3.92 14.49
CA TYR A 312 16.17 -2.50 14.43
C TYR A 312 17.55 -2.18 15.03
N ASN A 313 17.92 -2.89 16.10
CA ASN A 313 19.22 -2.72 16.78
C ASN A 313 20.38 -3.51 16.15
N LYS A 314 20.15 -4.17 15.00
CA LYS A 314 21.14 -4.97 14.28
C LYS A 314 21.26 -4.59 12.81
N PRO A 315 21.56 -3.32 12.46
CA PRO A 315 21.60 -2.87 11.07
C PRO A 315 22.62 -3.64 10.20
N LYS A 316 23.61 -4.27 10.84
CA LYS A 316 24.58 -5.14 10.15
C LYS A 316 23.96 -6.42 9.60
N ASP A 317 22.81 -6.83 10.09
CA ASP A 317 22.16 -8.06 9.65
C ASP A 317 21.55 -7.90 8.24
N TRP A 318 21.36 -6.67 7.73
CA TRP A 318 21.07 -6.45 6.32
C TRP A 318 22.13 -7.08 5.42
N TYR A 319 23.42 -6.80 5.69
CA TYR A 319 24.52 -7.43 4.95
C TYR A 319 24.52 -8.95 5.12
N LYS A 320 24.29 -9.46 6.33
CA LYS A 320 24.28 -10.90 6.63
C LYS A 320 23.27 -11.63 5.74
N TYR A 321 22.03 -11.16 5.69
CA TYR A 321 20.98 -11.82 4.91
C TYR A 321 21.14 -11.59 3.41
N ILE A 322 21.60 -10.42 2.97
CA ILE A 322 21.94 -10.18 1.57
C ILE A 322 23.02 -11.18 1.12
N LYS A 323 24.11 -11.31 1.86
CA LYS A 323 25.20 -12.29 1.60
C LYS A 323 24.67 -13.71 1.53
N GLN A 324 23.83 -14.10 2.48
CA GLN A 324 23.24 -15.44 2.52
C GLN A 324 22.42 -15.73 1.26
N LEU A 325 21.58 -14.78 0.82
CA LEU A 325 20.77 -14.94 -0.38
C LEU A 325 21.58 -14.85 -1.69
N ILE A 326 22.76 -14.23 -1.68
CA ILE A 326 23.69 -14.29 -2.81
C ILE A 326 24.28 -15.68 -2.96
N LEU A 327 24.73 -16.27 -1.83
CA LEU A 327 25.50 -17.50 -1.84
C LEU A 327 24.65 -18.78 -1.87
N ASP A 328 23.37 -18.69 -1.50
CA ASP A 328 22.46 -19.83 -1.40
C ASP A 328 21.22 -19.63 -2.28
N PRO A 329 21.27 -20.07 -3.55
CA PRO A 329 20.15 -19.95 -4.48
C PRO A 329 18.92 -20.79 -4.07
N ASP A 330 19.13 -21.96 -3.45
CA ASP A 330 18.03 -22.84 -3.03
C ASP A 330 17.26 -22.22 -1.85
N LEU A 331 17.97 -21.66 -0.88
CA LEU A 331 17.34 -20.89 0.19
C LEU A 331 16.56 -19.70 -0.36
N ARG A 332 17.18 -18.92 -1.27
CA ARG A 332 16.51 -17.76 -1.88
C ARG A 332 15.22 -18.17 -2.57
N LYS A 333 15.26 -19.25 -3.39
CA LYS A 333 14.08 -19.78 -4.04
C LYS A 333 13.05 -20.28 -3.05
N GLY A 334 13.46 -21.04 -2.05
CA GLY A 334 12.58 -21.58 -1.02
C GLY A 334 11.83 -20.50 -0.24
N LEU A 335 12.51 -19.40 0.11
CA LEU A 335 11.88 -18.26 0.78
C LEU A 335 10.84 -17.57 -0.13
N ALA A 336 11.17 -17.37 -1.41
CA ALA A 336 10.25 -16.77 -2.38
C ALA A 336 9.00 -17.62 -2.59
N ASP A 337 9.17 -18.93 -2.80
CA ASP A 337 8.06 -19.87 -3.00
C ASP A 337 7.14 -19.94 -1.77
N ASN A 338 7.73 -19.98 -0.58
CA ASN A 338 6.98 -20.00 0.67
C ASN A 338 6.20 -18.69 0.86
N LEU A 339 6.84 -17.55 0.61
CA LEU A 339 6.17 -16.24 0.70
C LEU A 339 5.00 -16.17 -0.30
N THR A 340 5.22 -16.58 -1.55
CA THR A 340 4.18 -16.59 -2.60
C THR A 340 2.98 -17.42 -2.18
N ARG A 341 3.20 -18.63 -1.66
CA ARG A 341 2.13 -19.50 -1.19
C ARG A 341 1.33 -18.86 -0.06
N ASP A 342 2.03 -18.27 0.93
CA ASP A 342 1.39 -17.66 2.08
C ASP A 342 0.62 -16.39 1.70
N ILE A 343 1.18 -15.56 0.83
CA ILE A 343 0.53 -14.34 0.36
C ILE A 343 -0.70 -14.66 -0.48
N LYS A 344 -0.61 -15.54 -1.47
CA LYS A 344 -1.74 -15.89 -2.33
C LYS A 344 -2.87 -16.60 -1.58
N SER A 345 -2.56 -17.30 -0.49
CA SER A 345 -3.57 -17.91 0.38
C SER A 345 -4.29 -16.91 1.29
N ARG A 346 -3.59 -15.86 1.74
CA ARG A 346 -4.10 -14.90 2.72
C ARG A 346 -4.68 -13.62 2.11
N PHE A 347 -4.06 -13.13 1.03
CA PHE A 347 -4.42 -11.88 0.36
C PHE A 347 -5.13 -12.20 -0.96
N ASN A 348 -6.38 -12.62 -0.84
CA ASN A 348 -7.23 -13.03 -1.95
C ASN A 348 -8.30 -11.97 -2.21
N VAL A 349 -8.24 -11.32 -3.37
CA VAL A 349 -9.17 -10.25 -3.74
C VAL A 349 -10.63 -10.70 -3.71
N ALA A 350 -10.94 -11.96 -4.06
CA ALA A 350 -12.30 -12.47 -4.05
C ALA A 350 -12.89 -12.49 -2.62
N GLU A 351 -12.10 -12.91 -1.63
CA GLU A 351 -12.53 -12.96 -0.23
C GLU A 351 -12.75 -11.56 0.36
N THR A 352 -11.85 -10.62 0.07
CA THR A 352 -12.02 -9.23 0.53
C THR A 352 -13.14 -8.52 -0.22
N ALA A 353 -13.32 -8.79 -1.52
CA ALA A 353 -14.45 -8.29 -2.28
C ALA A 353 -15.79 -8.80 -1.73
N LYS A 354 -15.87 -10.07 -1.32
CA LYS A 354 -17.06 -10.60 -0.65
C LYS A 354 -17.36 -9.82 0.64
N LYS A 355 -16.37 -9.61 1.51
CA LYS A 355 -16.53 -8.80 2.73
C LYS A 355 -16.95 -7.36 2.39
N ARG A 356 -16.39 -6.78 1.35
CA ARG A 356 -16.73 -5.43 0.85
C ARG A 356 -18.17 -5.38 0.36
N ALA A 357 -18.61 -6.36 -0.43
CA ALA A 357 -19.98 -6.48 -0.92
C ALA A 357 -20.98 -6.61 0.24
N GLU A 358 -20.69 -7.46 1.22
CA GLU A 358 -21.52 -7.61 2.43
C GLU A 358 -21.61 -6.30 3.20
N LEU A 359 -20.50 -5.58 3.36
CA LEU A 359 -20.45 -4.28 4.00
C LEU A 359 -21.33 -3.26 3.26
N TYR A 360 -21.21 -3.16 1.93
CA TYR A 360 -21.99 -2.22 1.13
C TYR A 360 -23.49 -2.53 1.23
N ARG A 361 -23.90 -3.80 1.16
CA ARG A 361 -25.29 -4.21 1.37
C ARG A 361 -25.79 -3.84 2.77
N GLN A 362 -24.95 -4.01 3.80
CA GLN A 362 -25.31 -3.66 5.19
C GLN A 362 -25.51 -2.16 5.38
N ILE A 363 -24.65 -1.32 4.77
CA ILE A 363 -24.65 0.13 4.97
C ILE A 363 -25.63 0.83 4.04
N GLY A 364 -25.66 0.42 2.78
CA GLY A 364 -26.45 1.06 1.73
C GLY A 364 -27.95 0.77 1.78
N ARG A 365 -28.44 0.09 2.82
CA ARG A 365 -29.85 -0.30 2.91
C ARG A 365 -30.78 0.91 3.01
N LYS A 366 -31.25 1.31 1.83
CA LYS A 366 -32.65 1.64 1.55
C LYS A 366 -33.27 0.48 0.76
N LEU A 367 -33.24 -0.70 1.28
CA LEU A 367 -33.98 -1.84 0.73
C LEU A 367 -35.24 -2.04 1.54
#